data_96cffc673f4e8ce9ede0575a25e92fe1
#
_entry.id   96cffc673f4e8ce9ede0575a25e92fe1
#
_cell.length_a   1.000
_cell.length_b   1.000
_cell.length_c   1.000
_cell.angle_alpha   90.00
_cell.angle_beta   90.00
_cell.angle_gamma   90.00
#
_symmetry.space_group_name_H-M   'P 1'
#
loop_
_entity.id
_entity.type
_entity.pdbx_description
1 polymer ?
#
loop_
_entity_poly.entity_id
_entity_poly.type
_entity_poly.pdbx_seq_one_letter_code
_entity_poly.pdbx_strand_id
1 'polypeptide(L)'
;NPSGNDEHPSPLGTSTQRTYRRLSGIEIPKPPNFIIQDELHLMDGPLGSMAGLYESCVDFLSTSKYPVKYIASTATIKRGEDQVRSLFSRRLQVFPPSGVSVDDRFFIREHEEHALRDEKAGRLYLGVMAPSKGALTPIVRIWSSLAQTAHINRTNPEIDRFWTLVGYFNAIRELGGGLSVYRQDIPSRIQQISQRTTGEPPRILDQNTSHELSGRTPSDTLPSILDDMNKKFPDDTNSPDALFTTSMFGTGVDVPRLGLMLVNGQPKTTSSYIQSTGRVGRSKGGLVVVFHRSTRPRDLSHYE
;
A
#
# COMPACT_ATOMS: atom_id res chain seq x y z
N ASN A 1 -14.17 45.92 -18.53
CA ASN A 1 -14.11 44.93 -19.61
C ASN A 1 -12.72 44.93 -20.23
N PRO A 2 -12.07 43.82 -20.25
CA PRO A 2 -11.51 43.28 -21.47
C PRO A 2 -11.86 41.80 -21.66
N SER A 3 -12.54 41.54 -22.75
CA SER A 3 -12.70 40.25 -23.38
C SER A 3 -11.33 39.74 -23.84
N GLY A 4 -10.68 38.92 -23.03
CA GLY A 4 -9.52 38.12 -23.44
C GLY A 4 -10.02 36.80 -23.99
N ASN A 5 -10.06 36.64 -25.31
CA ASN A 5 -10.13 35.36 -25.98
C ASN A 5 -8.83 34.58 -25.67
N ASP A 6 -8.84 33.74 -24.66
CA ASP A 6 -7.84 32.71 -24.49
C ASP A 6 -8.10 31.58 -25.50
N GLU A 7 -7.73 31.81 -26.75
CA GLU A 7 -7.57 30.72 -27.70
C GLU A 7 -6.40 29.85 -27.30
N HIS A 8 -6.69 28.66 -26.75
CA HIS A 8 -5.72 27.61 -26.60
C HIS A 8 -5.18 27.22 -27.99
N PRO A 9 -3.88 27.29 -28.24
CA PRO A 9 -3.35 26.77 -29.49
C PRO A 9 -3.61 25.26 -29.54
N SER A 10 -4.48 24.85 -30.45
CA SER A 10 -4.57 23.45 -30.84
C SER A 10 -3.24 23.07 -31.46
N PRO A 11 -2.57 22.00 -30.99
CA PRO A 11 -1.25 21.60 -31.46
C PRO A 11 -1.21 21.22 -32.93
N LEU A 12 -2.34 21.08 -33.60
CA LEU A 12 -2.41 20.76 -35.04
C LEU A 12 -3.63 21.47 -35.66
N GLY A 13 -3.36 22.33 -36.58
CA GLY A 13 -4.35 23.16 -37.26
C GLY A 13 -5.52 22.41 -37.90
N THR A 14 -6.64 23.13 -37.95
CA THR A 14 -7.84 23.01 -38.78
C THR A 14 -8.32 21.63 -39.21
N SER A 15 -9.47 21.26 -38.66
CA SER A 15 -10.55 20.40 -39.23
C SER A 15 -10.20 19.45 -40.37
N THR A 16 -9.42 18.44 -40.10
CA THR A 16 -9.48 17.21 -40.88
C THR A 16 -10.53 16.32 -40.23
N GLN A 17 -11.65 16.09 -40.91
CA GLN A 17 -12.58 15.01 -40.55
C GLN A 17 -11.78 13.73 -40.44
N ARG A 18 -11.59 13.22 -39.23
CA ARG A 18 -10.91 11.97 -38.99
C ARG A 18 -11.78 10.85 -39.55
N THR A 19 -11.43 10.35 -40.72
CA THR A 19 -12.02 9.16 -41.29
C THR A 19 -11.35 7.96 -40.60
N TYR A 20 -12.04 7.34 -39.67
CA TYR A 20 -11.60 6.08 -39.07
C TYR A 20 -11.55 5.00 -40.16
N ARG A 21 -10.36 4.54 -40.54
CA ARG A 21 -10.20 3.41 -41.44
C ARG A 21 -10.73 2.16 -40.73
N ARG A 22 -11.69 1.48 -41.36
CA ARG A 22 -12.07 0.12 -40.98
C ARG A 22 -10.86 -0.78 -41.18
N LEU A 23 -10.29 -1.26 -40.10
CA LEU A 23 -9.34 -2.34 -40.12
C LEU A 23 -10.14 -3.65 -40.22
N SER A 24 -10.18 -4.25 -41.42
CA SER A 24 -10.64 -5.63 -41.68
C SER A 24 -11.88 -6.09 -40.90
N GLY A 25 -12.99 -5.35 -41.04
CA GLY A 25 -14.30 -5.82 -40.49
C GLY A 25 -14.53 -5.57 -39.00
N ILE A 26 -13.57 -5.03 -38.29
CA ILE A 26 -13.72 -4.66 -36.87
C ILE A 26 -14.33 -3.25 -36.81
N GLU A 27 -15.51 -3.14 -36.20
CA GLU A 27 -16.14 -1.86 -35.91
C GLU A 27 -15.37 -1.18 -34.76
N ILE A 28 -14.63 -0.10 -35.06
CA ILE A 28 -13.90 0.65 -34.03
C ILE A 28 -14.95 1.41 -33.19
N PRO A 29 -15.03 1.13 -31.88
CA PRO A 29 -15.98 1.83 -31.01
C PRO A 29 -15.71 3.33 -31.00
N LYS A 30 -16.75 4.14 -30.75
CA LYS A 30 -16.60 5.59 -30.59
C LYS A 30 -15.61 5.87 -29.45
N PRO A 31 -14.75 6.87 -29.59
CA PRO A 31 -13.83 7.26 -28.54
C PRO A 31 -14.60 7.63 -27.26
N PRO A 32 -14.03 7.35 -26.07
CA PRO A 32 -14.67 7.64 -24.80
C PRO A 32 -14.85 9.16 -24.61
N ASN A 33 -15.94 9.55 -23.94
CA ASN A 33 -16.19 10.95 -23.57
C ASN A 33 -15.47 11.36 -22.28
N PHE A 34 -15.14 10.37 -21.43
CA PHE A 34 -14.35 10.59 -20.21
C PHE A 34 -13.49 9.37 -19.91
N ILE A 35 -12.41 9.60 -19.18
CA ILE A 35 -11.43 8.61 -18.76
C ILE A 35 -11.35 8.68 -17.24
N ILE A 36 -11.42 7.52 -16.57
CA ILE A 36 -11.21 7.39 -15.13
C ILE A 36 -9.81 6.85 -14.93
N GLN A 37 -8.99 7.60 -14.18
CA GLN A 37 -7.62 7.25 -13.83
C GLN A 37 -7.52 6.98 -12.33
N ASP A 38 -7.30 5.74 -11.94
CA ASP A 38 -7.07 5.41 -10.53
C ASP A 38 -5.60 5.48 -10.16
N GLU A 39 -5.32 5.69 -8.87
CA GLU A 39 -3.98 5.74 -8.29
C GLU A 39 -3.02 6.71 -9.02
N LEU A 40 -3.49 7.91 -9.34
CA LEU A 40 -2.72 8.91 -10.09
C LEU A 40 -1.34 9.20 -9.49
N HIS A 41 -1.18 9.09 -8.16
CA HIS A 41 0.10 9.33 -7.48
C HIS A 41 1.22 8.35 -7.86
N LEU A 42 0.90 7.21 -8.49
CA LEU A 42 1.90 6.26 -8.99
C LEU A 42 2.57 6.74 -10.29
N MET A 43 1.93 7.67 -10.99
CA MET A 43 2.46 8.24 -12.24
C MET A 43 3.46 9.37 -11.95
N ASP A 44 4.58 9.04 -11.33
CA ASP A 44 5.65 9.98 -10.97
C ASP A 44 7.01 9.48 -11.46
N GLY A 45 7.99 10.39 -11.56
CA GLY A 45 9.35 10.08 -11.98
C GLY A 45 9.43 9.46 -13.38
N PRO A 46 10.29 8.44 -13.61
CA PRO A 46 10.44 7.80 -14.91
C PRO A 46 9.16 7.16 -15.45
N LEU A 47 8.34 6.56 -14.57
CA LEU A 47 7.05 6.00 -14.95
C LEU A 47 6.09 7.11 -15.41
N GLY A 48 6.09 8.25 -14.73
CA GLY A 48 5.29 9.42 -15.13
C GLY A 48 5.65 9.94 -16.52
N SER A 49 6.93 9.93 -16.90
CA SER A 49 7.36 10.34 -18.24
C SER A 49 6.84 9.40 -19.32
N MET A 50 6.90 8.08 -19.10
CA MET A 50 6.35 7.09 -20.04
C MET A 50 4.81 7.17 -20.08
N ALA A 51 4.16 7.31 -18.94
CA ALA A 51 2.71 7.46 -18.84
C ALA A 51 2.24 8.73 -19.58
N GLY A 52 2.95 9.85 -19.45
CA GLY A 52 2.62 11.09 -20.15
C GLY A 52 2.63 10.96 -21.68
N LEU A 53 3.57 10.18 -22.23
CA LEU A 53 3.57 9.87 -23.68
C LEU A 53 2.37 9.01 -24.06
N TYR A 54 2.06 7.99 -23.28
CA TYR A 54 0.89 7.13 -23.50
C TYR A 54 -0.42 7.94 -23.41
N GLU A 55 -0.57 8.73 -22.36
CA GLU A 55 -1.75 9.59 -22.15
C GLU A 55 -1.94 10.62 -23.26
N SER A 56 -0.84 11.15 -23.79
CA SER A 56 -0.91 12.05 -24.96
C SER A 56 -1.49 11.36 -26.19
N CYS A 57 -1.14 10.10 -26.42
CA CYS A 57 -1.73 9.29 -27.49
C CYS A 57 -3.21 9.01 -27.23
N VAL A 58 -3.55 8.64 -25.99
CA VAL A 58 -4.94 8.38 -25.60
C VAL A 58 -5.81 9.63 -25.76
N ASP A 59 -5.32 10.78 -25.28
CA ASP A 59 -6.01 12.07 -25.42
C ASP A 59 -6.22 12.42 -26.89
N PHE A 60 -5.19 12.27 -27.71
CA PHE A 60 -5.27 12.52 -29.16
C PHE A 60 -6.30 11.63 -29.86
N LEU A 61 -6.34 10.34 -29.55
CA LEU A 61 -7.26 9.37 -30.14
C LEU A 61 -8.71 9.59 -29.63
N SER A 62 -8.85 10.00 -28.38
CA SER A 62 -10.14 10.18 -27.71
C SER A 62 -10.79 11.55 -27.97
N THR A 63 -10.00 12.57 -28.32
CA THR A 63 -10.51 13.91 -28.60
C THR A 63 -11.25 13.93 -29.92
N SER A 64 -12.54 14.26 -29.89
CA SER A 64 -13.38 14.47 -31.07
C SER A 64 -13.78 15.97 -31.22
N LYS A 65 -15.05 16.28 -31.16
CA LYS A 65 -15.54 17.67 -31.16
C LYS A 65 -15.21 18.41 -29.87
N TYR A 66 -15.17 17.66 -28.74
CA TYR A 66 -14.83 18.17 -27.43
C TYR A 66 -13.67 17.35 -26.84
N PRO A 67 -12.81 17.98 -26.04
CA PRO A 67 -11.75 17.26 -25.34
C PRO A 67 -12.33 16.26 -24.34
N VAL A 68 -11.72 15.08 -24.23
CA VAL A 68 -12.11 14.06 -23.27
C VAL A 68 -11.93 14.59 -21.85
N LYS A 69 -12.85 14.25 -20.94
CA LYS A 69 -12.78 14.63 -19.54
C LYS A 69 -12.05 13.55 -18.74
N TYR A 70 -11.07 13.96 -17.94
CA TYR A 70 -10.38 13.08 -17.00
C TYR A 70 -10.97 13.21 -15.60
N ILE A 71 -11.18 12.07 -14.94
CA ILE A 71 -11.52 11.96 -13.52
C ILE A 71 -10.44 11.09 -12.90
N ALA A 72 -9.64 11.66 -12.00
CA ALA A 72 -8.55 10.94 -11.37
C ALA A 72 -8.81 10.74 -9.88
N SER A 73 -8.54 9.53 -9.36
CA SER A 73 -8.52 9.25 -7.93
C SER A 73 -7.08 9.07 -7.45
N THR A 74 -6.83 9.47 -6.21
CA THR A 74 -5.52 9.33 -5.59
C THR A 74 -5.62 9.39 -4.07
N ALA A 75 -4.81 8.59 -3.38
CA ALA A 75 -4.80 8.60 -1.92
C ALA A 75 -4.15 9.88 -1.35
N THR A 76 -2.99 10.27 -1.88
CA THR A 76 -2.24 11.46 -1.44
C THR A 76 -1.46 12.04 -2.59
N ILE A 77 -1.68 13.29 -2.90
CA ILE A 77 -0.93 14.01 -3.92
C ILE A 77 -0.23 15.24 -3.30
N LYS A 78 1.07 15.27 -3.41
CA LYS A 78 1.87 16.45 -3.14
C LYS A 78 2.18 17.10 -4.49
N ARG A 79 1.76 18.34 -4.73
CA ARG A 79 1.85 19.03 -6.03
C ARG A 79 0.98 18.41 -7.14
N GLY A 80 -0.26 18.06 -6.81
CA GLY A 80 -1.20 17.48 -7.78
C GLY A 80 -1.42 18.33 -9.02
N GLU A 81 -1.40 19.64 -8.89
CA GLU A 81 -1.57 20.58 -10.02
C GLU A 81 -0.41 20.45 -11.03
N ASP A 82 0.83 20.41 -10.56
CA ASP A 82 2.02 20.24 -11.41
C ASP A 82 1.99 18.89 -12.13
N GLN A 83 1.59 17.83 -11.40
CA GLN A 83 1.50 16.49 -11.96
C GLN A 83 0.42 16.39 -13.04
N VAL A 84 -0.79 16.89 -12.76
CA VAL A 84 -1.89 16.89 -13.73
C VAL A 84 -1.56 17.73 -14.96
N ARG A 85 -0.94 18.90 -14.76
CA ARG A 85 -0.48 19.73 -15.87
C ARG A 85 0.54 19.01 -16.74
N SER A 86 1.50 18.29 -16.11
CA SER A 86 2.55 17.57 -16.84
C SER A 86 2.03 16.35 -17.58
N LEU A 87 1.09 15.59 -16.99
CA LEU A 87 0.56 14.36 -17.59
C LEU A 87 -0.50 14.63 -18.65
N PHE A 88 -1.43 15.55 -18.38
CA PHE A 88 -2.63 15.73 -19.18
C PHE A 88 -2.74 17.10 -19.85
N SER A 89 -1.83 18.04 -19.57
CA SER A 89 -1.91 19.44 -20.02
C SER A 89 -3.27 20.09 -19.67
N ARG A 90 -3.84 19.74 -18.52
CA ARG A 90 -5.16 20.18 -18.05
C ARG A 90 -5.06 20.95 -16.75
N ARG A 91 -6.10 21.75 -16.45
CA ARG A 91 -6.27 22.35 -15.12
C ARG A 91 -6.83 21.32 -14.16
N LEU A 92 -6.28 21.26 -12.95
CA LEU A 92 -6.78 20.42 -11.86
C LEU A 92 -7.94 21.15 -11.15
N GLN A 93 -9.00 20.40 -10.88
CA GLN A 93 -10.01 20.77 -9.90
C GLN A 93 -10.12 19.62 -8.90
N VAL A 94 -9.85 19.93 -7.64
CA VAL A 94 -9.88 18.93 -6.54
C VAL A 94 -11.32 18.80 -6.04
N PHE A 95 -11.75 17.55 -5.88
CA PHE A 95 -13.04 17.22 -5.29
C PHE A 95 -12.83 16.11 -4.23
N PRO A 96 -13.45 16.19 -3.06
CA PRO A 96 -14.22 17.33 -2.54
C PRO A 96 -13.34 18.56 -2.30
N PRO A 97 -13.89 19.77 -2.38
CA PRO A 97 -13.15 20.99 -2.04
C PRO A 97 -12.75 20.97 -0.55
N SER A 98 -11.72 21.70 -0.21
CA SER A 98 -11.28 21.82 1.18
C SER A 98 -12.41 22.38 2.06
N GLY A 99 -12.66 21.75 3.20
CA GLY A 99 -13.59 22.24 4.22
C GLY A 99 -13.00 23.41 5.02
N VAL A 100 -13.83 24.02 5.84
CA VAL A 100 -13.42 25.09 6.77
C VAL A 100 -12.55 24.54 7.90
N SER A 101 -12.80 23.29 8.32
CA SER A 101 -11.97 22.58 9.29
C SER A 101 -11.61 21.17 8.77
N VAL A 102 -10.63 20.54 9.43
CA VAL A 102 -10.23 19.17 9.12
C VAL A 102 -11.32 18.18 9.52
N ASP A 103 -12.04 18.48 10.58
CA ASP A 103 -12.96 17.58 11.27
C ASP A 103 -14.39 17.65 10.72
N ASP A 104 -14.76 18.76 10.04
CA ASP A 104 -16.08 18.96 9.45
C ASP A 104 -15.98 19.23 7.95
N ARG A 105 -16.06 18.16 7.17
CA ARG A 105 -16.12 18.20 5.71
C ARG A 105 -17.46 17.66 5.24
N PHE A 106 -17.94 18.13 4.09
CA PHE A 106 -19.21 17.71 3.54
C PHE A 106 -19.36 16.18 3.41
N PHE A 107 -18.29 15.48 3.00
CA PHE A 107 -18.31 14.03 2.77
C PHE A 107 -17.66 13.20 3.85
N ILE A 108 -16.93 13.81 4.78
CA ILE A 108 -16.17 13.10 5.82
C ILE A 108 -16.38 13.85 7.13
N ARG A 109 -16.89 13.14 8.12
CA ARG A 109 -16.98 13.60 9.50
C ARG A 109 -16.20 12.66 10.40
N GLU A 110 -15.49 13.22 11.35
CA GLU A 110 -14.85 12.42 12.38
C GLU A 110 -15.91 11.79 13.29
N HIS A 111 -15.70 10.52 13.64
CA HIS A 111 -16.54 9.85 14.64
C HIS A 111 -16.25 10.46 16.01
N GLU A 112 -17.29 10.71 16.80
CA GLU A 112 -17.13 11.09 18.19
C GLU A 112 -16.34 10.03 18.97
N GLU A 113 -15.50 10.47 19.91
CA GLU A 113 -14.56 9.63 20.68
C GLU A 113 -15.19 8.42 21.36
N HIS A 114 -16.50 8.48 21.64
CA HIS A 114 -17.28 7.40 22.23
C HIS A 114 -17.53 6.21 21.29
N ALA A 115 -17.56 6.43 19.98
CA ALA A 115 -17.70 5.36 18.99
C ALA A 115 -16.42 4.49 18.84
N LEU A 116 -15.28 4.98 19.30
CA LEU A 116 -14.02 4.24 19.33
C LEU A 116 -13.95 3.20 20.45
N ARG A 117 -14.83 3.26 21.44
CA ARG A 117 -14.88 2.32 22.57
C ARG A 117 -15.64 1.03 22.26
N ASP A 118 -16.49 1.04 21.23
CA ASP A 118 -17.21 -0.14 20.80
C ASP A 118 -16.43 -0.90 19.74
N GLU A 119 -15.96 -2.10 20.06
CA GLU A 119 -15.46 -3.25 19.26
C GLU A 119 -14.72 -3.02 17.92
N LYS A 120 -14.83 -1.86 17.30
CA LYS A 120 -14.13 -1.47 16.08
C LYS A 120 -12.83 -0.72 16.43
N ALA A 121 -12.00 -1.35 17.24
CA ALA A 121 -10.70 -0.79 17.57
C ALA A 121 -9.92 -0.42 16.30
N GLY A 122 -9.38 0.81 16.28
CA GLY A 122 -8.48 1.27 15.24
C GLY A 122 -7.16 0.51 15.24
N ARG A 123 -6.18 1.00 14.52
CA ARG A 123 -4.82 0.44 14.55
C ARG A 123 -4.04 1.00 15.73
N LEU A 124 -3.42 0.11 16.49
CA LEU A 124 -2.42 0.48 17.49
C LEU A 124 -1.04 0.56 16.82
N TYR A 125 -0.38 1.70 16.94
CA TYR A 125 0.98 1.90 16.46
C TYR A 125 1.96 1.88 17.62
N LEU A 126 2.98 1.03 17.52
CA LEU A 126 4.04 0.88 18.52
C LEU A 126 5.38 1.18 17.88
N GLY A 127 6.03 2.29 18.27
CA GLY A 127 7.40 2.61 17.90
C GLY A 127 8.41 1.87 18.78
N VAL A 128 9.38 1.22 18.17
CA VAL A 128 10.47 0.52 18.86
C VAL A 128 11.80 0.99 18.30
N MET A 129 12.73 1.36 19.19
CA MET A 129 14.12 1.66 18.83
C MET A 129 15.08 0.85 19.69
N ALA A 130 16.18 0.38 19.11
CA ALA A 130 17.22 -0.38 19.79
C ALA A 130 18.62 0.19 19.45
N PRO A 131 19.07 1.28 20.11
CA PRO A 131 20.26 2.02 19.74
C PRO A 131 21.55 1.21 19.68
N SER A 132 21.71 0.22 20.56
CA SER A 132 22.95 -0.56 20.68
C SER A 132 22.95 -1.88 19.92
N LYS A 133 21.98 -2.09 19.01
CA LYS A 133 21.83 -3.37 18.30
C LYS A 133 21.91 -3.20 16.79
N GLY A 134 22.47 -4.21 16.12
CA GLY A 134 22.43 -4.29 14.66
C GLY A 134 21.01 -4.37 14.12
N ALA A 135 20.82 -4.01 12.86
CA ALA A 135 19.51 -3.86 12.24
C ALA A 135 18.63 -5.12 12.26
N LEU A 136 19.21 -6.32 12.24
CA LEU A 136 18.48 -7.59 12.18
C LEU A 136 18.07 -8.11 13.55
N THR A 137 18.89 -7.88 14.60
CA THR A 137 18.61 -8.38 15.95
C THR A 137 17.24 -7.94 16.50
N PRO A 138 16.84 -6.67 16.40
CA PRO A 138 15.50 -6.26 16.83
C PRO A 138 14.38 -6.93 16.02
N ILE A 139 14.56 -7.11 14.71
CA ILE A 139 13.60 -7.81 13.86
C ILE A 139 13.38 -9.23 14.37
N VAL A 140 14.46 -9.98 14.63
CA VAL A 140 14.37 -11.33 15.18
C VAL A 140 13.60 -11.33 16.49
N ARG A 141 13.89 -10.40 17.39
CA ARG A 141 13.23 -10.34 18.71
C ARG A 141 11.76 -9.98 18.63
N ILE A 142 11.42 -8.95 17.84
CA ILE A 142 10.04 -8.51 17.68
C ILE A 142 9.22 -9.60 17.00
N TRP A 143 9.72 -10.14 15.89
CA TRP A 143 9.02 -11.19 15.14
C TRP A 143 8.77 -12.43 16.00
N SER A 144 9.82 -12.93 16.65
CA SER A 144 9.70 -14.12 17.50
C SER A 144 8.71 -13.93 18.65
N SER A 145 8.70 -12.75 19.28
CA SER A 145 7.77 -12.45 20.36
C SER A 145 6.33 -12.39 19.85
N LEU A 146 6.08 -11.71 18.73
CA LEU A 146 4.74 -11.62 18.14
C LEU A 146 4.24 -12.98 17.68
N ALA A 147 5.07 -13.77 16.99
CA ALA A 147 4.71 -15.09 16.53
C ALA A 147 4.39 -16.05 17.69
N GLN A 148 5.23 -16.07 18.73
CA GLN A 148 4.99 -16.93 19.90
C GLN A 148 3.76 -16.48 20.68
N THR A 149 3.52 -15.17 20.82
CA THR A 149 2.32 -14.65 21.48
C THR A 149 1.05 -15.05 20.74
N ALA A 150 1.05 -14.99 19.41
CA ALA A 150 -0.07 -15.48 18.61
C ALA A 150 -0.30 -16.98 18.85
N HIS A 151 0.75 -17.77 18.91
CA HIS A 151 0.66 -19.21 19.18
C HIS A 151 0.13 -19.54 20.58
N ILE A 152 0.54 -18.82 21.60
CA ILE A 152 0.02 -18.98 22.97
C ILE A 152 -1.49 -18.72 23.01
N ASN A 153 -1.95 -17.74 22.24
CA ASN A 153 -3.36 -17.35 22.18
C ASN A 153 -4.14 -18.07 21.06
N ARG A 154 -3.66 -19.19 20.52
CA ARG A 154 -4.24 -19.88 19.37
C ARG A 154 -5.68 -20.37 19.56
N THR A 155 -6.15 -20.46 20.78
CA THR A 155 -7.53 -20.81 21.09
C THR A 155 -8.51 -19.62 21.08
N ASN A 156 -7.98 -18.39 20.98
CA ASN A 156 -8.81 -17.21 20.89
C ASN A 156 -9.44 -17.12 19.48
N PRO A 157 -10.76 -16.97 19.36
CA PRO A 157 -11.44 -16.91 18.06
C PRO A 157 -11.02 -15.72 17.18
N GLU A 158 -10.47 -14.66 17.80
CA GLU A 158 -10.00 -13.47 17.10
C GLU A 158 -8.50 -13.54 16.69
N ILE A 159 -7.84 -14.68 16.92
CA ILE A 159 -6.40 -14.80 16.70
C ILE A 159 -5.98 -14.79 15.23
N ASP A 160 -6.88 -15.21 14.33
CA ASP A 160 -6.57 -15.28 12.91
C ASP A 160 -5.95 -14.00 12.36
N ARG A 161 -6.47 -12.84 12.75
CA ARG A 161 -5.95 -11.54 12.30
C ARG A 161 -4.50 -11.25 12.74
N PHE A 162 -4.03 -11.89 13.81
CA PHE A 162 -2.68 -11.78 14.33
C PHE A 162 -1.81 -13.00 14.01
N TRP A 163 -2.36 -13.99 13.31
CA TRP A 163 -1.64 -15.19 12.96
C TRP A 163 -0.56 -14.94 11.93
N THR A 164 -0.91 -14.25 10.85
CA THR A 164 0.03 -13.91 9.78
C THR A 164 0.71 -12.58 10.07
N LEU A 165 2.04 -12.57 10.18
CA LEU A 165 2.82 -11.35 10.36
C LEU A 165 3.26 -10.78 9.00
N VAL A 166 2.84 -9.56 8.70
CA VAL A 166 3.30 -8.81 7.54
C VAL A 166 4.60 -8.08 7.88
N GLY A 167 5.69 -8.41 7.19
CA GLY A 167 6.96 -7.70 7.28
C GLY A 167 7.14 -6.72 6.13
N TYR A 168 7.10 -5.42 6.41
CA TYR A 168 7.33 -4.38 5.41
C TYR A 168 8.78 -3.90 5.44
N PHE A 169 9.40 -3.87 4.26
CA PHE A 169 10.79 -3.45 4.07
C PHE A 169 10.88 -2.34 3.03
N ASN A 170 11.74 -1.36 3.28
CA ASN A 170 11.92 -0.22 2.38
C ASN A 170 12.69 -0.54 1.09
N ALA A 171 13.35 -1.68 1.03
CA ALA A 171 14.11 -2.14 -0.12
C ALA A 171 14.15 -3.67 -0.20
N ILE A 172 14.25 -4.21 -1.40
CA ILE A 172 14.35 -5.66 -1.69
C ILE A 172 15.58 -6.27 -0.97
N ARG A 173 16.71 -5.55 -0.88
CA ARG A 173 17.89 -6.00 -0.15
C ARG A 173 17.61 -6.22 1.35
N GLU A 174 16.84 -5.32 1.95
CA GLU A 174 16.45 -5.44 3.37
C GLU A 174 15.46 -6.59 3.58
N LEU A 175 14.54 -6.77 2.65
CA LEU A 175 13.61 -7.89 2.64
C LEU A 175 14.38 -9.22 2.58
N GLY A 176 15.40 -9.34 1.73
CA GLY A 176 16.26 -10.52 1.68
C GLY A 176 16.93 -10.85 3.01
N GLY A 177 17.40 -9.81 3.75
CA GLY A 177 17.90 -9.96 5.11
C GLY A 177 16.82 -10.44 6.09
N GLY A 178 15.60 -9.91 5.96
CA GLY A 178 14.44 -10.36 6.74
C GLY A 178 14.09 -11.82 6.50
N LEU A 179 14.07 -12.27 5.25
CA LEU A 179 13.86 -13.67 4.89
C LEU A 179 14.96 -14.60 5.45
N SER A 180 16.21 -14.17 5.44
CA SER A 180 17.31 -14.95 5.98
C SER A 180 17.12 -15.21 7.48
N VAL A 181 16.85 -14.15 8.26
CA VAL A 181 16.64 -14.32 9.71
C VAL A 181 15.33 -15.07 10.03
N TYR A 182 14.31 -14.95 9.18
CA TYR A 182 13.08 -15.72 9.32
C TYR A 182 13.31 -17.23 9.24
N ARG A 183 14.18 -17.64 8.34
CA ARG A 183 14.50 -19.06 8.14
C ARG A 183 15.42 -19.65 9.19
N GLN A 184 16.29 -18.85 9.80
CA GLN A 184 17.38 -19.32 10.66
C GLN A 184 17.23 -18.87 12.13
N ASP A 185 17.18 -17.56 12.36
CA ASP A 185 17.31 -17.02 13.71
C ASP A 185 15.96 -16.95 14.45
N ILE A 186 14.86 -16.66 13.73
CA ILE A 186 13.54 -16.52 14.36
C ILE A 186 13.04 -17.82 14.95
N PRO A 187 13.11 -19.00 14.29
CA PRO A 187 12.72 -20.28 14.90
C PRO A 187 13.52 -20.60 16.14
N SER A 188 14.85 -20.42 16.10
CA SER A 188 15.73 -20.62 17.26
C SER A 188 15.37 -19.71 18.43
N ARG A 189 15.00 -18.45 18.12
CA ARG A 189 14.57 -17.49 19.15
C ARG A 189 13.21 -17.83 19.73
N ILE A 190 12.25 -18.29 18.92
CA ILE A 190 10.95 -18.78 19.38
C ILE A 190 11.13 -19.92 20.37
N GLN A 191 11.99 -20.86 20.05
CA GLN A 191 12.32 -21.98 20.95
C GLN A 191 12.88 -21.50 22.31
N GLN A 192 13.78 -20.50 22.30
CA GLN A 192 14.29 -19.91 23.54
C GLN A 192 13.21 -19.18 24.35
N ILE A 193 12.28 -18.48 23.68
CA ILE A 193 11.17 -17.78 24.36
C ILE A 193 10.25 -18.82 25.02
N SER A 194 9.85 -19.85 24.28
CA SER A 194 9.03 -20.94 24.77
C SER A 194 9.61 -21.56 26.07
N GLN A 195 10.89 -21.90 26.08
CA GLN A 195 11.56 -22.50 27.23
C GLN A 195 11.67 -21.58 28.45
N ARG A 196 11.86 -20.26 28.22
CA ARG A 196 12.18 -19.33 29.33
C ARG A 196 10.95 -18.67 29.93
N THR A 197 9.91 -18.46 29.17
CA THR A 197 8.84 -17.53 29.56
C THR A 197 7.50 -18.21 29.81
N THR A 198 7.13 -19.20 29.03
CA THR A 198 5.75 -19.67 28.99
C THR A 198 5.56 -21.15 29.33
N GLY A 199 6.58 -21.98 29.13
CA GLY A 199 6.42 -23.45 29.17
C GLY A 199 5.50 -24.00 28.05
N GLU A 200 4.90 -23.13 27.24
CA GLU A 200 4.09 -23.49 26.08
C GLU A 200 5.00 -23.94 24.92
N PRO A 201 4.54 -24.87 24.07
CA PRO A 201 5.35 -25.32 22.93
C PRO A 201 5.73 -24.16 22.01
N PRO A 202 6.89 -24.21 21.36
CA PRO A 202 7.28 -23.17 20.41
C PRO A 202 6.38 -23.22 19.18
N ARG A 203 6.02 -22.04 18.62
CA ARG A 203 5.40 -21.97 17.31
C ARG A 203 6.36 -22.50 16.25
N ILE A 204 5.92 -23.47 15.50
CA ILE A 204 6.65 -23.95 14.33
C ILE A 204 6.25 -23.07 13.16
N LEU A 205 7.23 -22.46 12.52
CA LEU A 205 7.03 -21.66 11.30
C LEU A 205 7.35 -22.53 10.08
N ASP A 206 6.39 -22.64 9.19
CA ASP A 206 6.60 -23.34 7.92
C ASP A 206 7.08 -22.35 6.86
N GLN A 207 8.20 -22.65 6.23
CA GLN A 207 8.73 -21.83 5.14
C GLN A 207 7.83 -21.85 3.89
N ASN A 208 7.07 -22.94 3.70
CA ASN A 208 6.16 -23.08 2.57
C ASN A 208 4.89 -22.22 2.72
N THR A 209 4.55 -21.81 3.94
CA THR A 209 3.44 -20.89 4.23
C THR A 209 3.89 -19.43 4.36
N SER A 210 5.11 -19.12 3.94
CA SER A 210 5.63 -17.75 3.88
C SER A 210 5.70 -17.26 2.44
N HIS A 211 5.15 -16.06 2.19
CA HIS A 211 5.08 -15.48 0.87
C HIS A 211 5.92 -14.20 0.76
N GLU A 212 6.38 -13.90 -0.46
CA GLU A 212 6.99 -12.63 -0.80
C GLU A 212 6.11 -11.87 -1.79
N LEU A 213 5.93 -10.57 -1.53
CA LEU A 213 5.25 -9.64 -2.41
C LEU A 213 6.14 -8.41 -2.64
N SER A 214 6.95 -8.46 -3.66
CA SER A 214 7.93 -7.41 -4.00
C SER A 214 8.04 -7.23 -5.51
N GLY A 215 8.82 -6.23 -5.95
CA GLY A 215 9.06 -5.99 -7.38
C GLY A 215 9.72 -7.13 -8.15
N ARG A 216 10.14 -8.19 -7.49
CA ARG A 216 10.66 -9.42 -8.14
C ARG A 216 9.64 -10.58 -8.14
N THR A 217 8.48 -10.39 -7.54
CA THR A 217 7.39 -11.38 -7.59
C THR A 217 6.78 -11.37 -9.00
N PRO A 218 6.75 -12.51 -9.70
CA PRO A 218 6.12 -12.59 -11.02
C PRO A 218 4.63 -12.25 -10.96
N SER A 219 4.15 -11.51 -11.95
CA SER A 219 2.75 -11.05 -11.96
C SER A 219 1.72 -12.18 -12.05
N ASP A 220 2.08 -13.30 -12.65
CA ASP A 220 1.26 -14.50 -12.79
C ASP A 220 1.07 -15.25 -11.46
N THR A 221 2.01 -15.11 -10.52
CA THR A 221 1.91 -15.75 -9.19
C THR A 221 1.12 -14.90 -8.18
N LEU A 222 0.86 -13.63 -8.48
CA LEU A 222 0.19 -12.72 -7.58
C LEU A 222 -1.21 -13.18 -7.14
N PRO A 223 -2.08 -13.66 -8.05
CA PRO A 223 -3.41 -14.16 -7.66
C PRO A 223 -3.33 -15.31 -6.66
N SER A 224 -2.43 -16.29 -6.89
CA SER A 224 -2.28 -17.44 -5.98
C SER A 224 -1.76 -17.03 -4.60
N ILE A 225 -0.85 -16.05 -4.52
CA ILE A 225 -0.39 -15.50 -3.24
C ILE A 225 -1.55 -14.84 -2.49
N LEU A 226 -2.39 -14.07 -3.18
CA LEU A 226 -3.54 -13.42 -2.56
C LEU A 226 -4.60 -14.42 -2.10
N ASP A 227 -4.83 -15.49 -2.84
CA ASP A 227 -5.72 -16.59 -2.45
C ASP A 227 -5.18 -17.28 -1.20
N ASP A 228 -3.89 -17.59 -1.15
CA ASP A 228 -3.25 -18.16 0.03
C ASP A 228 -3.37 -17.23 1.24
N MET A 229 -3.15 -15.91 1.06
CA MET A 229 -3.26 -14.93 2.13
C MET A 229 -4.68 -14.82 2.71
N ASN A 230 -5.71 -15.28 2.02
CA ASN A 230 -7.09 -15.31 2.51
C ASN A 230 -7.41 -16.57 3.34
N LYS A 231 -6.53 -17.59 3.38
CA LYS A 231 -6.70 -18.78 4.22
C LYS A 231 -6.61 -18.40 5.69
N LYS A 232 -7.61 -18.83 6.48
CA LYS A 232 -7.76 -18.44 7.87
C LYS A 232 -7.25 -19.52 8.83
N PHE A 233 -6.63 -19.09 9.90
CA PHE A 233 -6.29 -19.96 11.04
C PHE A 233 -7.48 -19.96 12.04
N PRO A 234 -7.84 -21.11 12.65
CA PRO A 234 -7.30 -22.47 12.47
C PRO A 234 -7.99 -23.30 11.38
N ASP A 235 -8.91 -22.71 10.62
CA ASP A 235 -9.78 -23.43 9.69
C ASP A 235 -8.97 -24.10 8.55
N ASP A 236 -7.87 -23.49 8.15
CA ASP A 236 -6.97 -24.01 7.13
C ASP A 236 -5.56 -24.25 7.72
N THR A 237 -5.08 -25.47 7.61
CA THR A 237 -3.74 -25.88 8.06
C THR A 237 -2.61 -25.20 7.30
N ASN A 238 -2.89 -24.68 6.11
CA ASN A 238 -1.97 -23.93 5.24
C ASN A 238 -2.16 -22.42 5.38
N SER A 239 -2.76 -21.95 6.47
CA SER A 239 -2.84 -20.53 6.76
C SER A 239 -1.43 -19.91 6.84
N PRO A 240 -1.18 -18.79 6.10
CA PRO A 240 0.16 -18.23 6.00
C PRO A 240 0.73 -17.75 7.33
N ASP A 241 1.99 -18.08 7.60
CA ASP A 241 2.72 -17.60 8.77
C ASP A 241 3.25 -16.18 8.59
N ALA A 242 3.68 -15.84 7.37
CA ALA A 242 4.35 -14.59 7.09
C ALA A 242 4.12 -14.08 5.65
N LEU A 243 4.06 -12.76 5.53
CA LEU A 243 4.14 -12.06 4.24
C LEU A 243 5.31 -11.05 4.29
N PHE A 244 6.30 -11.25 3.42
CA PHE A 244 7.40 -10.32 3.24
C PHE A 244 7.10 -9.37 2.08
N THR A 245 7.13 -8.06 2.34
CA THR A 245 6.70 -7.12 1.30
C THR A 245 7.49 -5.82 1.27
N THR A 246 7.38 -5.11 0.16
CA THR A 246 7.91 -3.77 -0.05
C THR A 246 6.77 -2.80 -0.42
N SER A 247 7.07 -1.72 -1.12
CA SER A 247 6.07 -0.71 -1.55
C SER A 247 4.89 -1.29 -2.34
N MET A 248 5.02 -2.47 -2.96
CA MET A 248 3.91 -3.15 -3.64
C MET A 248 2.72 -3.46 -2.72
N PHE A 249 2.96 -3.61 -1.42
CA PHE A 249 1.87 -3.81 -0.47
C PHE A 249 0.91 -2.62 -0.38
N GLY A 250 1.41 -1.42 -0.63
CA GLY A 250 0.60 -0.20 -0.68
C GLY A 250 -0.35 -0.13 -1.88
N THR A 251 -0.10 -0.92 -2.93
CA THR A 251 -0.82 -0.84 -4.20
C THR A 251 -1.60 -2.12 -4.47
N GLY A 252 -2.94 -2.04 -4.46
CA GLY A 252 -3.81 -3.12 -4.96
C GLY A 252 -3.97 -4.38 -4.09
N VAL A 253 -3.24 -4.52 -2.97
CA VAL A 253 -3.40 -5.66 -2.06
C VAL A 253 -4.52 -5.39 -1.06
N ASP A 254 -5.53 -6.24 -1.06
CA ASP A 254 -6.62 -6.19 -0.09
C ASP A 254 -6.88 -7.56 0.53
N VAL A 255 -6.37 -7.76 1.74
CA VAL A 255 -6.57 -8.97 2.54
C VAL A 255 -7.13 -8.55 3.91
N PRO A 256 -8.45 -8.49 4.08
CA PRO A 256 -9.10 -7.89 5.26
C PRO A 256 -8.77 -8.54 6.60
N ARG A 257 -8.37 -9.82 6.59
CA ARG A 257 -8.03 -10.57 7.81
C ARG A 257 -6.73 -10.14 8.47
N LEU A 258 -5.82 -9.48 7.74
CA LEU A 258 -4.50 -9.13 8.27
C LEU A 258 -4.60 -8.03 9.34
N GLY A 259 -4.12 -8.30 10.53
CA GLY A 259 -4.14 -7.37 11.67
C GLY A 259 -2.77 -7.13 12.30
N LEU A 260 -1.68 -7.77 11.81
CA LEU A 260 -0.36 -7.67 12.42
C LEU A 260 0.70 -7.28 11.39
N MET A 261 1.47 -6.22 11.69
CA MET A 261 2.52 -5.74 10.79
C MET A 261 3.77 -5.29 11.54
N LEU A 262 4.93 -5.64 11.01
CA LEU A 262 6.23 -5.10 11.38
C LEU A 262 6.79 -4.26 10.24
N VAL A 263 7.00 -2.96 10.49
CA VAL A 263 7.62 -2.03 9.54
C VAL A 263 9.10 -1.87 9.88
N ASN A 264 9.98 -2.27 8.97
CA ASN A 264 11.43 -2.20 9.18
C ASN A 264 12.01 -0.86 8.71
N GLY A 265 12.03 0.10 9.62
CA GLY A 265 12.41 1.49 9.36
C GLY A 265 11.29 2.30 8.71
N GLN A 266 11.25 3.59 9.01
CA GLN A 266 10.26 4.51 8.48
C GLN A 266 10.27 4.52 6.94
N PRO A 267 9.14 4.37 6.26
CA PRO A 267 9.02 4.60 4.82
C PRO A 267 9.47 6.01 4.41
N LYS A 268 9.86 6.17 3.14
CA LYS A 268 10.44 7.44 2.66
C LYS A 268 9.49 8.62 2.74
N THR A 269 8.21 8.37 2.59
CA THR A 269 7.16 9.40 2.62
C THR A 269 6.05 9.02 3.60
N THR A 270 5.40 10.02 4.19
CA THR A 270 4.22 9.83 5.04
C THR A 270 3.10 9.10 4.26
N SER A 271 2.94 9.42 2.99
CA SER A 271 2.00 8.73 2.09
C SER A 271 2.27 7.22 2.04
N SER A 272 3.51 6.81 1.76
CA SER A 272 3.87 5.39 1.73
C SER A 272 3.67 4.72 3.09
N TYR A 273 3.91 5.44 4.19
CA TYR A 273 3.65 4.94 5.54
C TYR A 273 2.16 4.67 5.77
N ILE A 274 1.31 5.66 5.48
CA ILE A 274 -0.15 5.54 5.64
C ILE A 274 -0.71 4.45 4.72
N GLN A 275 -0.29 4.41 3.47
CA GLN A 275 -0.77 3.42 2.50
C GLN A 275 -0.40 1.99 2.86
N SER A 276 0.84 1.75 3.31
CA SER A 276 1.30 0.42 3.69
C SER A 276 0.67 -0.04 5.00
N THR A 277 0.71 0.77 6.04
CA THR A 277 0.13 0.41 7.35
C THR A 277 -1.39 0.36 7.31
N GLY A 278 -2.00 1.13 6.42
CA GLY A 278 -3.44 1.12 6.15
C GLY A 278 -3.97 -0.20 5.60
N ARG A 279 -3.12 -1.11 5.15
CA ARG A 279 -3.52 -2.44 4.62
C ARG A 279 -3.74 -3.50 5.69
N VAL A 280 -3.33 -3.27 6.92
CA VAL A 280 -3.63 -4.17 8.04
C VAL A 280 -4.64 -3.54 9.00
N GLY A 281 -5.40 -4.35 9.71
CA GLY A 281 -6.41 -3.89 10.66
C GLY A 281 -7.57 -3.13 10.02
N ARG A 282 -8.01 -3.52 8.82
CA ARG A 282 -9.09 -2.85 8.10
C ARG A 282 -10.47 -3.16 8.67
N SER A 283 -10.70 -4.41 9.05
CA SER A 283 -12.04 -4.87 9.48
C SER A 283 -12.24 -4.77 10.98
N LYS A 284 -11.24 -5.13 11.78
CA LYS A 284 -11.35 -5.28 13.24
C LYS A 284 -10.13 -4.77 13.99
N GLY A 285 -9.52 -3.72 13.57
CA GLY A 285 -8.32 -3.18 14.21
C GLY A 285 -7.08 -4.06 14.04
N GLY A 286 -5.90 -3.53 14.39
CA GLY A 286 -4.65 -4.22 14.22
C GLY A 286 -3.50 -3.60 15.02
N LEU A 287 -2.36 -4.28 15.00
CA LEU A 287 -1.11 -3.84 15.60
C LEU A 287 -0.06 -3.61 14.51
N VAL A 288 0.47 -2.40 14.47
CA VAL A 288 1.60 -2.02 13.63
C VAL A 288 2.80 -1.71 14.51
N VAL A 289 3.82 -2.55 14.45
CA VAL A 289 5.08 -2.30 15.14
C VAL A 289 6.05 -1.67 14.16
N VAL A 290 6.52 -0.47 14.47
CA VAL A 290 7.50 0.25 13.64
C VAL A 290 8.85 0.17 14.31
N PHE A 291 9.78 -0.56 13.71
CA PHE A 291 11.16 -0.60 14.18
C PHE A 291 11.95 0.55 13.57
N HIS A 292 12.25 1.56 14.36
CA HIS A 292 13.07 2.72 13.99
C HIS A 292 14.56 2.39 14.17
N ARG A 293 15.33 2.59 13.12
CA ARG A 293 16.78 2.34 13.15
C ARG A 293 17.52 3.57 13.65
N SER A 294 18.20 3.43 14.77
CA SER A 294 18.98 4.53 15.38
C SER A 294 20.11 5.07 14.49
N THR A 295 20.53 4.31 13.48
CA THR A 295 21.56 4.72 12.52
C THR A 295 21.02 5.51 11.32
N ARG A 296 19.70 5.73 11.24
CA ARG A 296 19.06 6.46 10.16
C ARG A 296 18.48 7.78 10.67
N PRO A 297 18.96 8.93 10.19
CA PRO A 297 18.45 10.24 10.64
C PRO A 297 16.93 10.39 10.50
N ARG A 298 16.37 9.86 9.43
CA ARG A 298 14.92 9.87 9.22
C ARG A 298 14.16 9.10 10.29
N ASP A 299 14.64 7.91 10.65
CA ASP A 299 14.01 7.08 11.67
C ASP A 299 14.10 7.73 13.05
N LEU A 300 15.23 8.38 13.37
CA LEU A 300 15.38 9.18 14.59
C LEU A 300 14.36 10.31 14.64
N SER A 301 14.26 11.12 13.58
CA SER A 301 13.33 12.24 13.48
C SER A 301 11.84 11.86 13.59
N HIS A 302 11.50 10.61 13.35
CA HIS A 302 10.12 10.11 13.53
C HIS A 302 9.88 9.44 14.88
N TYR A 303 10.94 9.12 15.60
CA TYR A 303 10.86 8.49 16.92
C TYR A 303 10.80 9.53 18.05
N GLU A 304 11.48 10.66 17.87
CA GLU A 304 11.48 11.82 18.79
C GLU A 304 10.15 12.58 18.76
#